data_cde537efb27ea703dcb0591716388457
#
_entry.id   cde537efb27ea703dcb0591716388457
#
_cell.length_a   1.000
_cell.length_b   1.000
_cell.length_c   1.000
_cell.angle_alpha   90.00
_cell.angle_beta   90.00
_cell.angle_gamma   90.00
#
_symmetry.space_group_name_H-M   'P 1'
#
loop_
_entity.id
_entity.type
_entity.pdbx_description
1 polymer ?
#
loop_
_entity_poly.entity_id
_entity_poly.type
_entity_poly.pdbx_seq_one_letter_code
_entity_poly.pdbx_strand_id
1 'polypeptide(L)'
;MSETQVKQKVREFYDQIGWQQVSSGLYQNARYEDLRPVSRQYIHRCHLRVNRHLAPQGDFLLDAGSGPVQYPEYLTYSQGYRYRVCADISIQALREARKRLGERGLYVVADVANLPFRQEVFDGVVSLHTLHHLPLGEQKQAYHELYRVLKGGRSLAVVNGWTDSPLMRRLSWLVRLMETIGKAVARLRGRETLPEKTVKTAETPSSSTPTGTFVEKLDAGWLRRELSDLQPQIWVWRSVSVRFLRAVIHRVLGGRLWLWLLYALEERFPHYFGEKGQYPLIVIHKPKG
;
A
#
# COMPACT_ATOMS: atom_id res chain seq x y z
N MET A 1 -5.46 6.36 23.48
CA MET A 1 -4.77 7.52 22.87
C MET A 1 -5.80 8.34 22.12
N SER A 2 -5.69 9.68 22.18
CA SER A 2 -6.54 10.53 21.33
C SER A 2 -6.11 10.41 19.86
N GLU A 3 -7.03 10.69 18.92
CA GLU A 3 -6.76 10.68 17.47
C GLU A 3 -5.58 11.58 17.11
N THR A 4 -5.49 12.75 17.72
CA THR A 4 -4.36 13.68 17.55
C THR A 4 -3.02 13.06 17.96
N GLN A 5 -2.99 12.32 19.07
CA GLN A 5 -1.78 11.64 19.54
C GLN A 5 -1.36 10.50 18.58
N VAL A 6 -2.31 9.81 17.96
CA VAL A 6 -2.03 8.78 16.95
C VAL A 6 -1.35 9.41 15.74
N LYS A 7 -1.92 10.48 15.17
CA LYS A 7 -1.37 11.19 14.01
C LYS A 7 0.02 11.75 14.28
N GLN A 8 0.22 12.32 15.45
CA GLN A 8 1.53 12.86 15.85
C GLN A 8 2.58 11.74 15.89
N LYS A 9 2.28 10.58 16.48
CA LYS A 9 3.20 9.43 16.49
C LYS A 9 3.47 8.88 15.09
N VAL A 10 2.46 8.84 14.22
CA VAL A 10 2.61 8.44 12.81
C VAL A 10 3.56 9.40 12.10
N ARG A 11 3.35 10.71 12.25
CA ARG A 11 4.19 11.75 11.68
C ARG A 11 5.65 11.64 12.16
N GLU A 12 5.86 11.58 13.48
CA GLU A 12 7.20 11.45 14.08
C GLU A 12 7.93 10.21 13.58
N PHE A 13 7.23 9.07 13.49
CA PHE A 13 7.81 7.85 12.96
C PHE A 13 8.28 8.03 11.51
N TYR A 14 7.45 8.61 10.63
CA TYR A 14 7.80 8.79 9.23
C TYR A 14 8.86 9.87 9.03
N ASP A 15 8.84 10.95 9.79
CA ASP A 15 9.86 11.99 9.71
C ASP A 15 11.25 11.50 10.20
N GLN A 16 11.28 10.62 11.20
CA GLN A 16 12.54 10.20 11.83
C GLN A 16 13.09 8.88 11.26
N ILE A 17 12.22 7.92 10.90
CA ILE A 17 12.62 6.54 10.64
C ILE A 17 12.11 6.04 9.28
N GLY A 18 10.82 6.18 9.00
CA GLY A 18 10.15 5.49 7.88
C GLY A 18 10.74 5.83 6.51
N TRP A 19 11.19 7.05 6.33
CA TRP A 19 11.74 7.57 5.08
C TRP A 19 13.26 7.76 5.10
N GLN A 20 13.98 7.17 6.05
CA GLN A 20 15.44 7.11 5.98
C GLN A 20 15.88 6.22 4.82
N GLN A 21 16.83 6.70 4.01
CA GLN A 21 17.47 5.90 2.97
C GLN A 21 18.43 4.91 3.61
N VAL A 22 18.24 3.62 3.36
CA VAL A 22 19.13 2.54 3.82
C VAL A 22 20.16 2.13 2.78
N SER A 23 19.93 2.46 1.52
CA SER A 23 20.88 2.34 0.39
C SER A 23 20.43 3.25 -0.75
N SER A 24 21.25 3.39 -1.82
CA SER A 24 20.91 4.28 -2.94
C SER A 24 19.50 3.96 -3.52
N GLY A 25 18.55 4.85 -3.30
CA GLY A 25 17.18 4.76 -3.79
C GLY A 25 16.23 3.83 -3.03
N LEU A 26 16.67 3.18 -1.93
CA LEU A 26 15.84 2.32 -1.10
C LEU A 26 15.58 2.98 0.27
N TYR A 27 14.32 3.14 0.62
CA TYR A 27 13.88 3.61 1.93
C TYR A 27 13.71 2.43 2.91
N GLN A 28 13.75 2.70 4.19
CA GLN A 28 13.54 1.66 5.20
C GLN A 28 12.21 0.93 5.02
N ASN A 29 11.17 1.59 4.55
CA ASN A 29 9.88 0.98 4.22
C ASN A 29 9.93 0.02 3.03
N ALA A 30 10.93 0.06 2.16
CA ALA A 30 11.07 -0.91 1.07
C ALA A 30 11.27 -2.35 1.56
N ARG A 31 11.68 -2.55 2.81
CA ARG A 31 11.75 -3.87 3.46
C ARG A 31 10.40 -4.59 3.56
N TYR A 32 9.30 -3.86 3.48
CA TYR A 32 7.94 -4.43 3.49
C TYR A 32 7.51 -4.97 2.12
N GLU A 33 8.39 -4.91 1.11
CA GLU A 33 8.16 -5.53 -0.19
C GLU A 33 9.13 -6.67 -0.48
N ASP A 34 8.77 -7.61 -1.35
CA ASP A 34 9.67 -8.66 -1.80
C ASP A 34 10.48 -8.19 -3.01
N LEU A 35 11.67 -7.64 -2.73
CA LEU A 35 12.55 -7.08 -3.75
C LEU A 35 13.39 -8.13 -4.51
N ARG A 36 13.19 -9.43 -4.23
CA ARG A 36 13.94 -10.50 -4.90
C ARG A 36 13.64 -10.55 -6.41
N PRO A 37 14.65 -10.88 -7.24
CA PRO A 37 14.47 -10.93 -8.70
C PRO A 37 13.36 -11.89 -9.17
N VAL A 38 13.05 -12.95 -8.39
CA VAL A 38 11.98 -13.90 -8.71
C VAL A 38 10.59 -13.26 -8.67
N SER A 39 10.37 -12.30 -7.77
CA SER A 39 9.08 -11.65 -7.55
C SER A 39 8.92 -10.32 -8.27
N ARG A 40 10.02 -9.72 -8.76
CA ARG A 40 10.05 -8.37 -9.33
C ARG A 40 8.98 -8.13 -10.39
N GLN A 41 8.87 -9.02 -11.38
CA GLN A 41 7.93 -8.85 -12.48
C GLN A 41 6.47 -8.94 -12.01
N TYR A 42 6.16 -9.84 -11.09
CA TYR A 42 4.83 -9.96 -10.50
C TYR A 42 4.45 -8.69 -9.73
N ILE A 43 5.34 -8.20 -8.85
CA ILE A 43 5.13 -6.99 -8.07
C ILE A 43 4.96 -5.77 -8.98
N HIS A 44 5.84 -5.61 -9.97
CA HIS A 44 5.73 -4.57 -10.99
C HIS A 44 4.34 -4.55 -11.64
N ARG A 45 3.85 -5.70 -12.10
CA ARG A 45 2.52 -5.80 -12.71
C ARG A 45 1.38 -5.51 -11.72
N CYS A 46 1.51 -5.89 -10.46
CA CYS A 46 0.55 -5.55 -9.41
C CYS A 46 0.45 -4.03 -9.20
N HIS A 47 1.60 -3.35 -9.12
CA HIS A 47 1.65 -1.89 -8.98
C HIS A 47 0.95 -1.19 -10.16
N LEU A 48 1.15 -1.66 -11.38
CA LEU A 48 0.55 -1.04 -12.58
C LEU A 48 -0.97 -1.20 -12.67
N ARG A 49 -1.61 -2.06 -11.86
CA ARG A 49 -3.07 -2.23 -11.84
C ARG A 49 -3.82 -0.94 -11.54
N VAL A 50 -3.25 -0.05 -10.73
CA VAL A 50 -3.84 1.24 -10.38
C VAL A 50 -4.12 2.08 -11.62
N ASN A 51 -3.23 2.06 -12.62
CA ASN A 51 -3.38 2.84 -13.86
C ASN A 51 -4.68 2.55 -14.63
N ARG A 52 -5.23 1.35 -14.50
CA ARG A 52 -6.47 0.94 -15.20
C ARG A 52 -7.71 1.66 -14.70
N HIS A 53 -7.65 2.22 -13.50
CA HIS A 53 -8.76 2.87 -12.83
C HIS A 53 -8.62 4.40 -12.78
N LEU A 54 -7.52 4.93 -13.29
CA LEU A 54 -7.28 6.36 -13.40
C LEU A 54 -7.65 6.85 -14.80
N ALA A 55 -8.09 8.09 -14.89
CA ALA A 55 -8.27 8.73 -16.18
C ALA A 55 -6.92 8.82 -16.91
N PRO A 56 -6.86 8.57 -18.24
CA PRO A 56 -5.61 8.60 -18.98
C PRO A 56 -5.00 10.01 -19.07
N GLN A 57 -5.81 11.06 -18.87
CA GLN A 57 -5.40 12.46 -18.93
C GLN A 57 -6.16 13.29 -17.89
N GLY A 58 -5.50 14.35 -17.39
CA GLY A 58 -6.07 15.32 -16.48
C GLY A 58 -5.09 16.45 -16.14
N ASP A 59 -5.58 17.48 -15.45
CA ASP A 59 -4.72 18.53 -14.94
C ASP A 59 -4.05 18.12 -13.63
N PHE A 60 -4.83 17.61 -12.67
CA PHE A 60 -4.35 17.31 -11.32
C PHE A 60 -4.65 15.87 -10.89
N LEU A 61 -3.61 15.12 -10.56
CA LEU A 61 -3.73 13.86 -9.81
C LEU A 61 -3.40 14.15 -8.33
N LEU A 62 -4.30 13.83 -7.41
CA LEU A 62 -3.99 13.82 -5.98
C LEU A 62 -3.37 12.48 -5.61
N ASP A 63 -2.25 12.53 -4.91
CA ASP A 63 -1.62 11.40 -4.22
C ASP A 63 -1.68 11.65 -2.71
N ALA A 64 -2.69 11.06 -2.06
CA ALA A 64 -2.99 11.28 -0.66
C ALA A 64 -2.23 10.27 0.23
N GLY A 65 -1.31 10.78 1.04
CA GLY A 65 -0.31 9.99 1.75
C GLY A 65 0.75 9.47 0.78
N SER A 66 1.29 10.39 -0.03
CA SER A 66 2.17 10.06 -1.16
C SER A 66 3.47 9.38 -0.75
N GLY A 67 3.91 9.58 0.49
CA GLY A 67 5.28 9.24 0.85
C GLY A 67 6.29 9.88 -0.10
N PRO A 68 7.48 9.28 -0.27
CA PRO A 68 8.52 9.76 -1.20
C PRO A 68 8.29 9.32 -2.65
N VAL A 69 7.10 8.81 -3.02
CA VAL A 69 6.84 8.16 -4.33
C VAL A 69 7.90 7.09 -4.63
N GLN A 70 8.03 6.13 -3.71
CA GLN A 70 9.23 5.28 -3.62
C GLN A 70 9.46 4.29 -4.77
N TYR A 71 8.41 3.84 -5.46
CA TYR A 71 8.53 2.85 -6.54
C TYR A 71 8.45 3.49 -7.93
N PRO A 72 9.25 3.02 -8.92
CA PRO A 72 9.20 3.54 -10.29
C PRO A 72 7.81 3.47 -10.91
N GLU A 73 7.05 2.43 -10.60
CA GLU A 73 5.68 2.24 -11.07
C GLU A 73 4.73 3.35 -10.62
N TYR A 74 4.97 3.92 -9.43
CA TYR A 74 4.14 5.00 -8.91
C TYR A 74 4.26 6.29 -9.72
N LEU A 75 5.40 6.48 -10.41
CA LEU A 75 5.57 7.61 -11.33
C LEU A 75 4.66 7.51 -12.55
N THR A 76 4.25 6.28 -12.93
CA THR A 76 3.38 6.08 -14.09
C THR A 76 1.96 6.61 -13.88
N TYR A 77 1.49 6.68 -12.62
CA TYR A 77 0.12 7.10 -12.31
C TYR A 77 -0.20 8.54 -12.76
N SER A 78 0.81 9.39 -12.83
CA SER A 78 0.65 10.79 -13.22
C SER A 78 1.20 11.13 -14.60
N GLN A 79 1.55 10.14 -15.44
CA GLN A 79 2.13 10.40 -16.76
C GLN A 79 1.23 11.24 -17.67
N GLY A 80 -0.09 11.02 -17.62
CA GLY A 80 -1.08 11.76 -18.38
C GLY A 80 -1.62 13.01 -17.69
N TYR A 81 -1.11 13.37 -16.50
CA TYR A 81 -1.55 14.54 -15.74
C TYR A 81 -0.51 15.66 -15.83
N ARG A 82 -1.01 16.89 -15.84
CA ARG A 82 -0.14 18.09 -15.86
C ARG A 82 0.67 18.19 -14.57
N TYR A 83 0.02 17.96 -13.42
CA TYR A 83 0.63 18.00 -12.10
C TYR A 83 0.19 16.82 -11.23
N ARG A 84 1.11 16.33 -10.41
CA ARG A 84 0.81 15.43 -9.28
C ARG A 84 0.89 16.24 -7.99
N VAL A 85 -0.22 16.30 -7.27
CA VAL A 85 -0.30 16.92 -5.95
C VAL A 85 -0.03 15.85 -4.90
N CYS A 86 1.15 15.91 -4.29
CA CYS A 86 1.55 15.02 -3.19
C CYS A 86 1.09 15.65 -1.86
N ALA A 87 0.14 15.02 -1.20
CA ALA A 87 -0.32 15.41 0.13
C ALA A 87 0.14 14.37 1.15
N ASP A 88 0.93 14.76 2.15
CA ASP A 88 1.43 13.86 3.18
C ASP A 88 1.60 14.59 4.51
N ILE A 89 1.46 13.89 5.63
CA ILE A 89 1.66 14.46 6.96
C ILE A 89 3.14 14.70 7.26
N SER A 90 4.04 13.94 6.59
CA SER A 90 5.49 14.00 6.74
C SER A 90 6.11 14.98 5.73
N ILE A 91 6.69 16.06 6.22
CA ILE A 91 7.44 17.00 5.37
C ILE A 91 8.69 16.35 4.77
N GLN A 92 9.27 15.37 5.47
CA GLN A 92 10.45 14.64 4.97
C GLN A 92 10.07 13.79 3.73
N ALA A 93 8.91 13.12 3.77
CA ALA A 93 8.38 12.39 2.63
C ALA A 93 8.23 13.29 1.39
N LEU A 94 7.65 14.48 1.58
CA LEU A 94 7.43 15.45 0.51
C LEU A 94 8.74 16.01 -0.07
N ARG A 95 9.75 16.22 0.76
CA ARG A 95 11.10 16.61 0.28
C ARG A 95 11.72 15.54 -0.63
N GLU A 96 11.55 14.27 -0.27
CA GLU A 96 12.02 13.16 -1.10
C GLU A 96 11.18 13.01 -2.38
N ALA A 97 9.85 13.17 -2.31
CA ALA A 97 8.97 13.18 -3.48
C ALA A 97 9.37 14.29 -4.48
N ARG A 98 9.75 15.46 -3.97
CA ARG A 98 10.21 16.59 -4.79
C ARG A 98 11.47 16.26 -5.62
N LYS A 99 12.40 15.51 -5.06
CA LYS A 99 13.59 15.06 -5.80
C LYS A 99 13.23 14.16 -6.99
N ARG A 100 12.12 13.43 -6.92
CA ARG A 100 11.67 12.50 -7.96
C ARG A 100 10.77 13.13 -9.02
N LEU A 101 9.86 14.00 -8.63
CA LEU A 101 8.85 14.60 -9.50
C LEU A 101 9.27 15.97 -10.06
N GLY A 102 10.20 16.66 -9.39
CA GLY A 102 10.65 18.00 -9.78
C GLY A 102 9.49 18.99 -9.91
N GLU A 103 9.45 19.72 -10.99
CA GLU A 103 8.44 20.76 -11.29
C GLU A 103 7.05 20.21 -11.64
N ARG A 104 6.93 18.91 -11.93
CA ARG A 104 5.63 18.26 -12.15
C ARG A 104 4.91 17.88 -10.85
N GLY A 105 5.56 18.06 -9.70
CA GLY A 105 5.03 17.82 -8.37
C GLY A 105 4.62 19.10 -7.67
N LEU A 106 3.46 19.09 -7.01
CA LEU A 106 3.02 20.07 -6.03
C LEU A 106 2.97 19.39 -4.66
N TYR A 107 3.46 20.05 -3.60
CA TYR A 107 3.73 19.39 -2.31
C TYR A 107 3.02 20.11 -1.19
N VAL A 108 2.12 19.42 -0.48
CA VAL A 108 1.28 19.98 0.56
C VAL A 108 1.36 19.12 1.82
N VAL A 109 1.76 19.70 2.94
CA VAL A 109 1.65 19.02 4.24
C VAL A 109 0.18 19.00 4.63
N ALA A 110 -0.43 17.81 4.67
CA ALA A 110 -1.86 17.67 4.91
C ALA A 110 -2.19 16.36 5.62
N ASP A 111 -3.27 16.40 6.38
CA ASP A 111 -3.96 15.24 6.92
C ASP A 111 -4.98 14.74 5.88
N VAL A 112 -4.90 13.45 5.52
CA VAL A 112 -5.78 12.84 4.51
C VAL A 112 -7.25 12.82 4.96
N ALA A 113 -7.51 12.82 6.28
CA ALA A 113 -8.86 12.92 6.81
C ALA A 113 -9.43 14.37 6.81
N ASN A 114 -8.58 15.39 6.52
CA ASN A 114 -8.97 16.80 6.47
C ASN A 114 -8.17 17.52 5.38
N LEU A 115 -8.50 17.24 4.12
CA LEU A 115 -7.76 17.75 2.97
C LEU A 115 -8.02 19.25 2.76
N PRO A 116 -6.97 20.10 2.63
CA PRO A 116 -7.08 21.56 2.47
C PRO A 116 -7.42 21.95 1.02
N PHE A 117 -8.21 21.17 0.32
CA PHE A 117 -8.58 21.42 -1.06
C PHE A 117 -10.08 21.69 -1.20
N ARG A 118 -10.46 22.47 -2.20
CA ARG A 118 -11.86 22.62 -2.59
C ARG A 118 -12.43 21.32 -3.11
N GLN A 119 -13.74 21.19 -3.13
CA GLN A 119 -14.42 20.07 -3.77
C GLN A 119 -14.15 20.07 -5.28
N GLU A 120 -14.12 18.88 -5.88
CA GLU A 120 -14.06 18.67 -7.34
C GLU A 120 -12.88 19.33 -8.06
N VAL A 121 -11.71 19.27 -7.45
CA VAL A 121 -10.47 19.81 -8.03
C VAL A 121 -9.69 18.77 -8.84
N PHE A 122 -9.70 17.50 -8.42
CA PHE A 122 -8.81 16.49 -8.95
C PHE A 122 -9.45 15.63 -10.03
N ASP A 123 -8.70 15.39 -11.12
CA ASP A 123 -9.09 14.51 -12.22
C ASP A 123 -8.82 13.03 -11.94
N GLY A 124 -8.15 12.72 -10.86
CA GLY A 124 -7.90 11.40 -10.31
C GLY A 124 -7.34 11.51 -8.91
N VAL A 125 -7.57 10.49 -8.10
CA VAL A 125 -7.07 10.42 -6.71
C VAL A 125 -6.50 9.03 -6.47
N VAL A 126 -5.31 8.97 -5.87
CA VAL A 126 -4.70 7.72 -5.38
C VAL A 126 -4.33 7.85 -3.92
N SER A 127 -4.44 6.75 -3.17
CA SER A 127 -3.92 6.65 -1.82
C SER A 127 -3.42 5.22 -1.58
N LEU A 128 -2.12 5.06 -1.35
CA LEU A 128 -1.47 3.75 -1.31
C LEU A 128 -0.85 3.49 0.05
N HIS A 129 -1.40 2.48 0.74
CA HIS A 129 -0.89 2.03 2.05
C HIS A 129 -0.85 3.13 3.12
N THR A 130 -1.82 4.05 3.08
CA THR A 130 -1.87 5.24 3.95
C THR A 130 -3.01 5.16 4.96
N LEU A 131 -4.24 4.88 4.51
CA LEU A 131 -5.44 5.06 5.34
C LEU A 131 -5.43 4.14 6.57
N HIS A 132 -4.78 2.98 6.52
CA HIS A 132 -4.66 2.10 7.69
C HIS A 132 -3.78 2.66 8.83
N HIS A 133 -3.16 3.82 8.66
CA HIS A 133 -2.49 4.57 9.72
C HIS A 133 -3.42 5.54 10.45
N LEU A 134 -4.68 5.62 10.04
CA LEU A 134 -5.73 6.39 10.71
C LEU A 134 -6.61 5.46 11.56
N PRO A 135 -7.17 5.95 12.69
CA PRO A 135 -8.25 5.26 13.40
C PRO A 135 -9.47 5.01 12.49
N LEU A 136 -10.28 3.97 12.75
CA LEU A 136 -11.40 3.58 11.89
C LEU A 136 -12.38 4.71 11.57
N GLY A 137 -12.71 5.54 12.56
CA GLY A 137 -13.60 6.70 12.37
C GLY A 137 -13.01 7.70 11.36
N GLU A 138 -11.74 7.99 11.47
CA GLU A 138 -11.04 8.89 10.56
C GLU A 138 -10.77 8.25 9.18
N GLN A 139 -10.66 6.91 9.10
CA GLN A 139 -10.59 6.25 7.79
C GLN A 139 -11.86 6.49 6.97
N LYS A 140 -13.04 6.39 7.60
CA LYS A 140 -14.31 6.73 6.94
C LYS A 140 -14.30 8.17 6.43
N GLN A 141 -13.91 9.11 7.29
CA GLN A 141 -13.78 10.53 6.93
C GLN A 141 -12.79 10.74 5.77
N ALA A 142 -11.64 10.05 5.79
CA ALA A 142 -10.65 10.15 4.72
C ALA A 142 -11.21 9.69 3.36
N TYR A 143 -11.98 8.58 3.31
CA TYR A 143 -12.66 8.18 2.07
C TYR A 143 -13.61 9.26 1.55
N HIS A 144 -14.38 9.89 2.43
CA HIS A 144 -15.29 10.99 2.04
C HIS A 144 -14.52 12.24 1.58
N GLU A 145 -13.40 12.57 2.21
CA GLU A 145 -12.52 13.66 1.78
C GLU A 145 -11.91 13.40 0.39
N LEU A 146 -11.40 12.17 0.14
CA LEU A 146 -10.91 11.78 -1.18
C LEU A 146 -12.01 11.88 -2.25
N TYR A 147 -13.24 11.47 -1.90
CA TYR A 147 -14.39 11.58 -2.79
C TYR A 147 -14.85 13.03 -3.00
N ARG A 148 -14.84 13.85 -1.95
CA ARG A 148 -15.22 15.27 -2.01
C ARG A 148 -14.35 16.04 -3.00
N VAL A 149 -13.03 15.82 -2.95
CA VAL A 149 -12.07 16.56 -3.80
C VAL A 149 -11.99 16.02 -5.23
N LEU A 150 -12.53 14.84 -5.51
CA LEU A 150 -12.57 14.21 -6.82
C LEU A 150 -13.65 14.86 -7.69
N LYS A 151 -13.35 15.18 -8.95
CA LYS A 151 -14.32 15.69 -9.93
C LYS A 151 -15.36 14.62 -10.31
N GLY A 152 -16.55 15.07 -10.70
CA GLY A 152 -17.57 14.21 -11.29
C GLY A 152 -17.08 13.51 -12.58
N GLY A 153 -17.50 12.25 -12.78
CA GLY A 153 -17.07 11.40 -13.89
C GLY A 153 -15.66 10.85 -13.76
N ARG A 154 -15.05 10.92 -12.58
CA ARG A 154 -13.68 10.48 -12.29
C ARG A 154 -13.67 9.36 -11.25
N SER A 155 -12.52 8.75 -11.05
CA SER A 155 -12.34 7.66 -10.07
C SER A 155 -11.22 7.96 -9.10
N LEU A 156 -11.37 7.43 -7.88
CA LEU A 156 -10.30 7.32 -6.91
C LEU A 156 -9.91 5.85 -6.74
N ALA A 157 -8.64 5.62 -6.42
CA ALA A 157 -8.05 4.30 -6.24
C ALA A 157 -7.28 4.24 -4.92
N VAL A 158 -7.70 3.36 -4.00
CA VAL A 158 -7.06 3.18 -2.69
C VAL A 158 -6.53 1.76 -2.57
N VAL A 159 -5.28 1.61 -2.16
CA VAL A 159 -4.67 0.31 -1.83
C VAL A 159 -4.38 0.25 -0.35
N ASN A 160 -4.94 -0.75 0.32
CA ASN A 160 -4.66 -1.06 1.72
C ASN A 160 -4.44 -2.58 1.90
N GLY A 161 -4.07 -3.01 3.12
CA GLY A 161 -4.11 -4.42 3.49
C GLY A 161 -5.37 -4.73 4.28
N TRP A 162 -6.01 -5.89 4.04
CA TRP A 162 -7.08 -6.37 4.91
C TRP A 162 -6.56 -6.79 6.30
N THR A 163 -7.40 -6.66 7.31
CA THR A 163 -7.13 -7.20 8.66
C THR A 163 -6.97 -8.71 8.61
N ASP A 164 -7.91 -9.38 7.94
CA ASP A 164 -7.89 -10.82 7.70
C ASP A 164 -7.98 -11.12 6.20
N SER A 165 -7.12 -12.00 5.74
CA SER A 165 -7.15 -12.52 4.38
C SER A 165 -7.51 -14.01 4.43
N PRO A 166 -8.74 -14.39 4.06
CA PRO A 166 -9.14 -15.79 4.02
C PRO A 166 -8.21 -16.66 3.16
N LEU A 167 -7.68 -16.10 2.06
CA LEU A 167 -6.72 -16.80 1.21
C LEU A 167 -5.41 -17.09 1.96
N MET A 168 -4.84 -16.08 2.64
CA MET A 168 -3.59 -16.26 3.39
C MET A 168 -3.78 -17.19 4.60
N ARG A 169 -4.93 -17.13 5.25
CA ARG A 169 -5.28 -18.06 6.33
C ARG A 169 -5.30 -19.50 5.83
N ARG A 170 -5.95 -19.77 4.68
CA ARG A 170 -5.98 -21.11 4.06
C ARG A 170 -4.59 -21.58 3.64
N LEU A 171 -3.71 -20.69 3.19
CA LEU A 171 -2.36 -21.02 2.75
C LEU A 171 -1.31 -20.96 3.87
N SER A 172 -1.72 -20.67 5.11
CA SER A 172 -0.80 -20.53 6.25
C SER A 172 0.00 -21.80 6.56
N TRP A 173 -0.61 -22.99 6.38
CA TRP A 173 0.07 -24.26 6.56
C TRP A 173 1.23 -24.44 5.57
N LEU A 174 1.04 -24.05 4.29
CA LEU A 174 2.08 -24.10 3.27
C LEU A 174 3.23 -23.15 3.60
N VAL A 175 2.92 -21.94 4.07
CA VAL A 175 3.94 -20.98 4.51
C VAL A 175 4.78 -21.56 5.65
N ARG A 176 4.12 -22.13 6.69
CA ARG A 176 4.81 -22.74 7.83
C ARG A 176 5.68 -23.94 7.41
N LEU A 177 5.15 -24.79 6.53
CA LEU A 177 5.91 -25.92 5.99
C LEU A 177 7.18 -25.46 5.27
N MET A 178 7.05 -24.49 4.37
CA MET A 178 8.17 -23.98 3.60
C MET A 178 9.21 -23.23 4.46
N GLU A 179 8.77 -22.50 5.48
CA GLU A 179 9.66 -21.87 6.47
C GLU A 179 10.43 -22.94 7.26
N THR A 180 9.79 -24.05 7.64
CA THR A 180 10.43 -25.18 8.37
C THR A 180 11.47 -25.86 7.49
N ILE A 181 11.12 -26.16 6.23
CA ILE A 181 12.07 -26.73 5.25
C ILE A 181 13.25 -25.77 5.04
N GLY A 182 12.98 -24.49 4.88
CA GLY A 182 14.02 -23.47 4.71
C GLY A 182 15.01 -23.44 5.89
N LYS A 183 14.51 -23.50 7.13
CA LYS A 183 15.33 -23.58 8.34
C LYS A 183 16.17 -24.86 8.39
N ALA A 184 15.58 -26.02 8.05
CA ALA A 184 16.29 -27.29 8.01
C ALA A 184 17.43 -27.27 6.97
N VAL A 185 17.16 -26.76 5.76
CA VAL A 185 18.17 -26.63 4.70
C VAL A 185 19.30 -25.64 5.11
N ALA A 186 18.95 -24.54 5.77
CA ALA A 186 19.95 -23.58 6.26
C ALA A 186 20.88 -24.20 7.30
N ARG A 187 20.34 -24.98 8.24
CA ARG A 187 21.12 -25.75 9.24
C ARG A 187 22.05 -26.76 8.60
N LEU A 188 21.56 -27.54 7.62
CA LEU A 188 22.38 -28.51 6.90
C LEU A 188 23.52 -27.86 6.09
N ARG A 189 23.37 -26.61 5.67
CA ARG A 189 24.40 -25.85 4.95
C ARG A 189 25.35 -25.08 5.86
N GLY A 190 25.29 -25.28 7.17
CA GLY A 190 26.14 -24.58 8.15
C GLY A 190 25.95 -23.06 8.18
N ARG A 191 24.84 -22.54 7.61
CA ARG A 191 24.50 -21.12 7.71
C ARG A 191 23.74 -20.93 9.02
N GLU A 192 24.39 -20.32 10.01
CA GLU A 192 23.66 -19.80 11.17
C GLU A 192 22.55 -18.90 10.66
N THR A 193 21.33 -19.31 10.90
CA THR A 193 20.17 -18.43 10.72
C THR A 193 20.23 -17.41 11.85
N LEU A 194 20.81 -16.23 11.60
CA LEU A 194 20.56 -15.10 12.46
C LEU A 194 19.05 -15.01 12.65
N PRO A 195 18.55 -14.92 13.89
CA PRO A 195 17.13 -14.85 14.13
C PRO A 195 16.62 -13.60 13.42
N GLU A 196 15.93 -13.81 12.31
CA GLU A 196 15.14 -12.75 11.66
C GLU A 196 14.17 -12.29 12.74
N LYS A 197 14.41 -11.12 13.30
CA LYS A 197 13.50 -10.52 14.30
C LYS A 197 12.13 -10.50 13.63
N THR A 198 11.35 -11.50 13.96
CA THR A 198 9.94 -11.59 13.60
C THR A 198 9.32 -10.29 14.08
N VAL A 199 8.82 -9.48 13.14
CA VAL A 199 7.99 -8.34 13.49
C VAL A 199 6.76 -8.91 14.18
N LYS A 200 6.84 -9.02 15.50
CA LYS A 200 5.67 -9.33 16.33
C LYS A 200 4.71 -8.16 16.15
N THR A 201 3.54 -8.48 15.68
CA THR A 201 2.35 -7.65 15.87
C THR A 201 2.30 -7.25 17.35
N ALA A 202 2.11 -5.98 17.59
CA ALA A 202 2.15 -5.29 18.86
C ALA A 202 1.79 -6.13 20.09
N GLU A 203 2.78 -6.31 21.01
CA GLU A 203 2.55 -6.29 22.46
C GLU A 203 3.87 -6.02 23.16
N THR A 204 3.85 -4.98 23.99
CA THR A 204 4.73 -4.51 25.08
C THR A 204 6.05 -3.82 24.73
N PRO A 205 6.25 -2.59 25.22
CA PRO A 205 7.43 -1.78 24.94
C PRO A 205 8.55 -2.03 25.96
N SER A 206 9.74 -2.42 25.50
CA SER A 206 10.97 -2.13 26.21
C SER A 206 12.08 -1.72 25.23
N SER A 207 12.51 -0.50 25.39
CA SER A 207 13.74 0.17 24.95
C SER A 207 14.16 0.13 23.48
N SER A 208 14.26 1.36 22.92
CA SER A 208 15.07 1.85 21.79
C SER A 208 14.66 1.45 20.38
N THR A 209 14.09 2.41 19.70
CA THR A 209 13.72 2.56 18.28
C THR A 209 12.38 1.89 17.91
N PRO A 210 11.34 2.69 17.61
CA PRO A 210 10.04 2.16 17.17
C PRO A 210 10.21 1.36 15.89
N THR A 211 9.86 0.08 15.90
CA THR A 211 9.93 -0.80 14.72
C THR A 211 8.72 -0.67 13.80
N GLY A 212 7.73 0.13 14.16
CA GLY A 212 6.49 0.36 13.42
C GLY A 212 5.69 1.52 13.97
N THR A 213 4.63 1.91 13.28
CA THR A 213 3.68 2.93 13.68
C THR A 213 2.29 2.35 13.86
N PHE A 214 1.31 3.17 14.27
CA PHE A 214 -0.09 2.76 14.40
C PHE A 214 -0.62 2.18 13.07
N VAL A 215 -1.31 1.06 13.15
CA VAL A 215 -1.97 0.39 12.01
C VAL A 215 -3.28 -0.19 12.47
N GLU A 216 -4.38 0.26 11.86
CA GLU A 216 -5.71 -0.29 12.02
C GLU A 216 -6.30 -0.58 10.64
N LYS A 217 -6.48 -1.86 10.33
CA LYS A 217 -6.91 -2.31 9.02
C LYS A 217 -8.40 -2.57 8.98
N LEU A 218 -8.96 -2.43 7.79
CA LEU A 218 -10.36 -2.72 7.47
C LEU A 218 -10.55 -4.18 7.07
N ASP A 219 -11.81 -4.62 7.07
CA ASP A 219 -12.28 -5.78 6.31
C ASP A 219 -13.28 -5.36 5.22
N ALA A 220 -13.56 -6.27 4.29
CA ALA A 220 -14.47 -6.01 3.18
C ALA A 220 -15.93 -5.76 3.65
N GLY A 221 -16.32 -6.34 4.79
CA GLY A 221 -17.64 -6.12 5.39
C GLY A 221 -17.79 -4.71 5.93
N TRP A 222 -16.79 -4.23 6.66
CA TRP A 222 -16.75 -2.84 7.14
C TRP A 222 -16.82 -1.85 5.97
N LEU A 223 -16.00 -2.07 4.94
CA LEU A 223 -15.96 -1.19 3.77
C LEU A 223 -17.35 -1.06 3.11
N ARG A 224 -18.07 -2.17 2.93
CA ARG A 224 -19.39 -2.17 2.31
C ARG A 224 -20.46 -1.51 3.18
N ARG A 225 -20.39 -1.67 4.51
CA ARG A 225 -21.36 -1.05 5.41
C ARG A 225 -21.13 0.45 5.55
N GLU A 226 -19.91 0.83 5.89
CA GLU A 226 -19.58 2.20 6.27
C GLU A 226 -19.44 3.16 5.09
N LEU A 227 -19.16 2.64 3.89
CA LEU A 227 -18.99 3.41 2.66
C LEU A 227 -20.01 3.02 1.59
N SER A 228 -21.18 2.49 1.99
CA SER A 228 -22.25 2.08 1.06
C SER A 228 -22.74 3.21 0.16
N ASP A 229 -22.73 4.45 0.65
CA ASP A 229 -23.04 5.68 -0.07
C ASP A 229 -22.04 6.01 -1.20
N LEU A 230 -20.79 5.58 -1.07
CA LEU A 230 -19.74 5.76 -2.07
C LEU A 230 -19.64 4.61 -3.09
N GLN A 231 -20.36 3.53 -2.90
CA GLN A 231 -20.42 2.34 -3.77
C GLN A 231 -19.02 1.80 -4.14
N PRO A 232 -18.16 1.45 -3.15
CA PRO A 232 -16.81 0.99 -3.41
C PRO A 232 -16.78 -0.35 -4.16
N GLN A 233 -15.98 -0.42 -5.21
CA GLN A 233 -15.67 -1.64 -5.93
C GLN A 233 -14.35 -2.21 -5.43
N ILE A 234 -14.32 -3.51 -5.14
CA ILE A 234 -13.12 -4.19 -4.63
C ILE A 234 -12.50 -5.00 -5.76
N TRP A 235 -11.30 -4.64 -6.13
CA TRP A 235 -10.44 -5.32 -7.10
C TRP A 235 -9.20 -5.87 -6.42
N VAL A 236 -8.47 -6.76 -7.06
CA VAL A 236 -7.19 -7.21 -6.54
C VAL A 236 -6.08 -6.22 -6.91
N TRP A 237 -5.31 -5.78 -5.90
CA TRP A 237 -4.00 -5.20 -6.15
C TRP A 237 -2.92 -6.29 -6.10
N ARG A 238 -2.91 -7.10 -5.03
CA ARG A 238 -2.07 -8.28 -4.86
C ARG A 238 -2.72 -9.24 -3.86
N SER A 239 -2.94 -10.49 -4.27
CA SER A 239 -3.66 -11.43 -3.43
C SER A 239 -2.83 -12.06 -2.31
N VAL A 240 -1.49 -12.09 -2.45
CA VAL A 240 -0.59 -12.76 -1.51
C VAL A 240 0.25 -11.79 -0.68
N SER A 241 0.57 -12.18 0.53
CA SER A 241 1.43 -11.40 1.44
C SER A 241 2.91 -11.51 1.06
N VAL A 242 3.72 -10.55 1.52
CA VAL A 242 5.18 -10.59 1.36
C VAL A 242 5.78 -11.82 2.06
N ARG A 243 5.22 -12.22 3.23
CA ARG A 243 5.63 -13.44 3.92
C ARG A 243 5.41 -14.67 3.05
N PHE A 244 4.26 -14.78 2.38
CA PHE A 244 3.98 -15.86 1.43
C PHE A 244 5.01 -15.86 0.30
N LEU A 245 5.24 -14.71 -0.35
CA LEU A 245 6.24 -14.62 -1.42
C LEU A 245 7.60 -15.12 -0.94
N ARG A 246 8.08 -14.62 0.19
CA ARG A 246 9.41 -14.97 0.72
C ARG A 246 9.53 -16.43 1.12
N ALA A 247 8.49 -17.02 1.69
CA ALA A 247 8.52 -18.41 2.17
C ALA A 247 8.30 -19.43 1.05
N VAL A 248 7.39 -19.15 0.10
CA VAL A 248 6.91 -20.14 -0.87
C VAL A 248 7.57 -19.97 -2.25
N ILE A 249 7.84 -18.74 -2.66
CA ILE A 249 8.29 -18.45 -4.01
C ILE A 249 9.83 -18.48 -4.08
N HIS A 250 10.36 -19.54 -4.72
CA HIS A 250 11.79 -19.72 -4.91
C HIS A 250 12.12 -19.97 -6.39
N ARG A 251 13.23 -19.41 -6.87
CA ARG A 251 13.65 -19.55 -8.28
C ARG A 251 13.82 -21.01 -8.69
N VAL A 252 14.44 -21.81 -7.81
CA VAL A 252 14.73 -23.24 -8.06
C VAL A 252 13.47 -24.12 -8.11
N LEU A 253 12.34 -23.65 -7.55
CA LEU A 253 11.05 -24.33 -7.56
C LEU A 253 10.09 -23.77 -8.63
N GLY A 254 10.62 -23.14 -9.66
CA GLY A 254 9.79 -22.55 -10.72
C GLY A 254 8.97 -21.34 -10.29
N GLY A 255 9.42 -20.57 -9.26
CA GLY A 255 8.67 -19.50 -8.66
C GLY A 255 8.14 -18.44 -9.64
N ARG A 256 8.87 -18.18 -10.76
CA ARG A 256 8.38 -17.25 -11.80
C ARG A 256 7.15 -17.79 -12.52
N LEU A 257 7.09 -19.08 -12.80
CA LEU A 257 5.92 -19.72 -13.41
C LEU A 257 4.72 -19.69 -12.46
N TRP A 258 4.92 -20.01 -11.18
CA TRP A 258 3.86 -19.93 -10.18
C TRP A 258 3.31 -18.51 -10.03
N LEU A 259 4.16 -17.49 -10.05
CA LEU A 259 3.72 -16.10 -10.00
C LEU A 259 3.01 -15.66 -11.29
N TRP A 260 3.41 -16.17 -12.44
CA TRP A 260 2.72 -15.95 -13.70
C TRP A 260 1.30 -16.56 -13.67
N LEU A 261 1.16 -17.81 -13.22
CA LEU A 261 -0.14 -18.49 -13.05
C LEU A 261 -1.02 -17.75 -12.03
N LEU A 262 -0.44 -17.38 -10.88
CA LEU A 262 -1.17 -16.61 -9.86
C LEU A 262 -1.69 -15.29 -10.46
N TYR A 263 -0.84 -14.56 -11.17
CA TYR A 263 -1.25 -13.31 -11.82
C TYR A 263 -2.37 -13.53 -12.83
N ALA A 264 -2.31 -14.58 -13.64
CA ALA A 264 -3.37 -14.92 -14.61
C ALA A 264 -4.70 -15.25 -13.91
N LEU A 265 -4.66 -15.96 -12.77
CA LEU A 265 -5.84 -16.22 -11.95
C LEU A 265 -6.40 -14.94 -11.32
N GLU A 266 -5.55 -14.07 -10.82
CA GLU A 266 -5.95 -12.76 -10.29
C GLU A 266 -6.61 -11.89 -11.36
N GLU A 267 -6.11 -11.89 -12.60
CA GLU A 267 -6.71 -11.18 -13.73
C GLU A 267 -8.06 -11.80 -14.14
N ARG A 268 -8.21 -13.12 -14.02
CA ARG A 268 -9.46 -13.82 -14.38
C ARG A 268 -10.56 -13.64 -13.34
N PHE A 269 -10.18 -13.50 -12.05
CA PHE A 269 -11.09 -13.39 -10.92
C PHE A 269 -10.73 -12.21 -10.00
N PRO A 270 -10.67 -10.98 -10.53
CA PRO A 270 -10.09 -9.84 -9.80
C PRO A 270 -10.86 -9.46 -8.53
N HIS A 271 -12.18 -9.55 -8.55
CA HIS A 271 -13.02 -9.25 -7.38
C HIS A 271 -12.87 -10.31 -6.27
N TYR A 272 -12.83 -11.59 -6.64
CA TYR A 272 -12.61 -12.67 -5.69
C TYR A 272 -11.27 -12.51 -4.96
N PHE A 273 -10.19 -12.30 -5.73
CA PHE A 273 -8.86 -12.10 -5.14
C PHE A 273 -8.70 -10.76 -4.41
N GLY A 274 -9.46 -9.75 -4.80
CA GLY A 274 -9.53 -8.49 -4.06
C GLY A 274 -10.15 -8.66 -2.67
N GLU A 275 -11.26 -9.40 -2.58
CA GLU A 275 -11.95 -9.61 -1.31
C GLU A 275 -11.27 -10.65 -0.41
N LYS A 276 -10.76 -11.73 -0.98
CA LYS A 276 -10.21 -12.87 -0.22
C LYS A 276 -8.69 -12.82 -0.08
N GLY A 277 -8.02 -12.03 -0.90
CA GLY A 277 -6.55 -11.83 -0.87
C GLY A 277 -6.10 -10.87 0.23
N GLN A 278 -4.82 -10.48 0.16
CA GLN A 278 -4.19 -9.68 1.21
C GLN A 278 -4.34 -8.17 0.98
N TYR A 279 -4.19 -7.72 -0.27
CA TYR A 279 -4.17 -6.31 -0.63
C TYR A 279 -5.21 -6.02 -1.71
N PRO A 280 -6.35 -5.44 -1.33
CA PRO A 280 -7.34 -4.96 -2.29
C PRO A 280 -6.89 -3.66 -2.97
N LEU A 281 -7.44 -3.44 -4.15
CA LEU A 281 -7.54 -2.16 -4.81
C LEU A 281 -9.00 -1.73 -4.75
N ILE A 282 -9.28 -0.73 -3.93
CA ILE A 282 -10.61 -0.18 -3.71
C ILE A 282 -10.79 0.98 -4.68
N VAL A 283 -11.77 0.88 -5.55
CA VAL A 283 -12.08 1.89 -6.57
C VAL A 283 -13.46 2.47 -6.30
N ILE A 284 -13.55 3.79 -6.27
CA ILE A 284 -14.81 4.52 -6.14
C ILE A 284 -14.94 5.46 -7.34
N HIS A 285 -16.03 5.35 -8.05
CA HIS A 285 -16.35 6.21 -9.18
C HIS A 285 -17.34 7.29 -8.75
N LYS A 286 -17.02 8.55 -9.02
CA LYS A 286 -17.93 9.67 -8.79
C LYS A 286 -18.75 9.91 -10.05
N PRO A 287 -20.09 9.79 -10.03
CA PRO A 287 -20.92 10.09 -11.19
C PRO A 287 -20.68 11.51 -11.71
N LYS A 288 -20.97 11.73 -12.99
CA LYS A 288 -21.10 13.10 -13.50
C LYS A 288 -22.38 13.69 -12.89
N GLY A 289 -22.26 14.80 -12.22
CA GLY A 289 -23.41 15.58 -11.80
C GLY A 289 -24.14 16.19 -12.98
#